data_f453ea3c7319926a312f1b60865f02ed
#
_entry.id   f453ea3c7319926a312f1b60865f02ed
#
_cell.length_a   1.000
_cell.length_b   1.000
_cell.length_c   1.000
_cell.angle_alpha   90.00
_cell.angle_beta   90.00
_cell.angle_gamma   90.00
#
_symmetry.space_group_name_H-M   'P 1'
#
loop_
_entity.id
_entity.type
_entity.pdbx_description
1 polymer ?
#
loop_
_entity_poly.entity_id
_entity_poly.type
_entity_poly.pdbx_seq_one_letter_code
_entity_poly.pdbx_strand_id
1 'polypeptide(L)'
;RRMRLPEQRVQVIAHGNQHITAQPLPPLEPLRLLYFGFIYRGKGIEDLLDALALVIRQQPQLQQRVRLTLAGGSAPEMAFDAGESYIDQLRRRIVELGLESLIEWRLDLPSEVIAETIQAHHVVVLPYRESKKLRLLGAQRGTSGALSWAAACGRGVITSDARAFAEEVSTGNGGIFAQGDVAALASQLQSLLEQPERCQQWAERAAAIGQERLWPVTAQRFKALFTALCEGRDYAQ
;
A
#
# COMPACT_ATOMS: atom_id res chain seq x y z
N ARG A 1 -1.48 24.09 1.82
CA ARG A 1 -2.45 25.24 2.00
C ARG A 1 -2.60 25.69 3.46
N ARG A 2 -2.34 24.86 4.47
CA ARG A 2 -2.52 25.27 5.89
C ARG A 2 -1.42 26.20 6.41
N MET A 3 -0.18 26.07 5.96
CA MET A 3 0.92 26.95 6.35
C MET A 3 0.91 28.28 5.59
N ARG A 4 -0.04 28.50 4.70
CA ARG A 4 -0.15 29.71 3.85
C ARG A 4 1.16 30.08 3.11
N LEU A 5 2.03 29.09 2.89
CA LEU A 5 3.23 29.30 2.11
C LEU A 5 2.86 29.40 0.62
N PRO A 6 3.47 30.30 -0.13
CA PRO A 6 3.36 30.31 -1.58
C PRO A 6 3.83 28.97 -2.15
N GLU A 7 3.14 28.46 -3.17
CA GLU A 7 3.49 27.17 -3.79
C GLU A 7 4.94 27.15 -4.31
N GLN A 8 5.44 28.29 -4.80
CA GLN A 8 6.82 28.45 -5.23
C GLN A 8 7.87 28.23 -4.12
N ARG A 9 7.46 28.27 -2.84
CA ARG A 9 8.32 28.01 -1.67
C ARG A 9 8.20 26.60 -1.12
N VAL A 10 7.47 25.74 -1.81
CA VAL A 10 7.23 24.35 -1.36
C VAL A 10 7.73 23.40 -2.45
N GLN A 11 8.73 22.60 -2.11
CA GLN A 11 9.24 21.55 -2.97
C GLN A 11 8.84 20.19 -2.40
N VAL A 12 8.24 19.35 -3.23
CA VAL A 12 7.92 17.97 -2.86
C VAL A 12 8.99 17.05 -3.45
N ILE A 13 9.71 16.36 -2.59
CA ILE A 13 10.66 15.32 -2.98
C ILE A 13 10.12 13.99 -2.44
N ALA A 14 9.83 13.06 -3.33
CA ALA A 14 9.30 11.75 -2.96
C ALA A 14 10.28 10.97 -2.09
N HIS A 15 9.73 10.16 -1.19
CA HIS A 15 10.51 9.27 -0.34
C HIS A 15 11.36 8.33 -1.20
N GLY A 16 12.64 8.18 -0.84
CA GLY A 16 13.56 7.27 -1.50
C GLY A 16 13.25 5.80 -1.19
N ASN A 17 13.72 4.90 -2.04
CA ASN A 17 13.67 3.47 -1.81
C ASN A 17 15.00 2.79 -2.11
N GLN A 18 15.12 1.53 -1.69
CA GLN A 18 16.28 0.70 -1.95
C GLN A 18 16.25 0.16 -3.39
N HIS A 19 17.43 -0.12 -3.95
CA HIS A 19 17.51 -0.86 -5.19
C HIS A 19 17.16 -2.32 -4.95
N ILE A 20 16.10 -2.78 -5.60
CA ILE A 20 15.65 -4.17 -5.60
C ILE A 20 15.56 -4.64 -7.05
N THR A 21 16.21 -5.75 -7.35
CA THR A 21 16.07 -6.34 -8.68
C THR A 21 14.64 -6.80 -8.87
N ALA A 22 13.92 -6.19 -9.81
CA ALA A 22 12.55 -6.56 -10.11
C ALA A 22 12.49 -8.00 -10.62
N GLN A 23 11.55 -8.78 -10.07
CA GLN A 23 11.26 -10.13 -10.52
C GLN A 23 9.96 -10.11 -11.33
N PRO A 24 9.82 -10.97 -12.35
CA PRO A 24 8.56 -11.15 -13.04
C PRO A 24 7.40 -11.41 -12.07
N LEU A 25 6.19 -11.15 -12.50
CA LEU A 25 5.02 -11.57 -11.74
C LEU A 25 4.95 -13.09 -11.66
N PRO A 26 4.48 -13.67 -10.54
CA PRO A 26 4.17 -15.08 -10.46
C PRO A 26 3.03 -15.44 -11.45
N PRO A 27 2.74 -16.74 -11.68
CA PRO A 27 1.57 -17.13 -12.46
C PRO A 27 0.29 -16.46 -11.93
N LEU A 28 -0.53 -15.92 -12.85
CA LEU A 28 -1.69 -15.07 -12.49
C LEU A 28 -2.80 -15.82 -11.76
N GLU A 29 -2.80 -17.14 -11.76
CA GLU A 29 -3.75 -17.95 -11.00
C GLU A 29 -3.03 -18.86 -9.99
N PRO A 30 -3.46 -18.81 -8.72
CA PRO A 30 -4.39 -17.86 -8.13
C PRO A 30 -3.79 -16.45 -8.04
N LEU A 31 -4.63 -15.42 -8.16
CA LEU A 31 -4.24 -14.04 -7.90
C LEU A 31 -3.81 -13.90 -6.44
N ARG A 32 -2.59 -13.46 -6.21
CA ARG A 32 -2.00 -13.33 -4.87
C ARG A 32 -1.98 -11.86 -4.45
N LEU A 33 -2.81 -11.53 -3.47
CA LEU A 33 -2.89 -10.21 -2.86
C LEU A 33 -2.03 -10.18 -1.60
N LEU A 34 -1.41 -9.06 -1.31
CA LEU A 34 -0.59 -8.85 -0.12
C LEU A 34 -1.05 -7.61 0.64
N TYR A 35 -1.42 -7.75 1.90
CA TYR A 35 -1.31 -6.65 2.85
C TYR A 35 0.11 -6.68 3.43
N PHE A 36 0.81 -5.54 3.39
CA PHE A 36 2.16 -5.42 3.95
C PHE A 36 2.29 -4.19 4.85
N GLY A 37 2.82 -4.37 6.06
CA GLY A 37 3.10 -3.33 7.02
C GLY A 37 2.63 -3.66 8.43
N PHE A 38 2.82 -2.74 9.36
CA PHE A 38 2.36 -2.94 10.73
C PHE A 38 0.86 -3.21 10.81
N ILE A 39 0.48 -4.17 11.65
CA ILE A 39 -0.89 -4.63 11.84
C ILE A 39 -1.44 -3.98 13.13
N TYR A 40 -2.25 -2.93 12.95
CA TYR A 40 -2.95 -2.24 14.03
C TYR A 40 -4.20 -1.51 13.52
N ARG A 41 -5.08 -1.09 14.45
CA ARG A 41 -6.33 -0.38 14.11
C ARG A 41 -6.05 0.89 13.28
N GLY A 42 -6.87 1.10 12.26
CA GLY A 42 -6.72 2.21 11.31
C GLY A 42 -5.89 1.85 10.07
N LYS A 43 -5.43 0.61 9.97
CA LYS A 43 -4.85 0.09 8.72
C LYS A 43 -5.91 -0.42 7.74
N GLY A 44 -7.18 -0.51 8.16
CA GLY A 44 -8.29 -0.90 7.30
C GLY A 44 -8.26 -2.37 6.86
N ILE A 45 -7.55 -3.22 7.60
CA ILE A 45 -7.46 -4.66 7.26
C ILE A 45 -8.85 -5.29 7.31
N GLU A 46 -9.71 -4.84 8.22
CA GLU A 46 -11.10 -5.27 8.32
C GLU A 46 -11.86 -4.99 7.00
N ASP A 47 -11.64 -3.81 6.40
CA ASP A 47 -12.27 -3.45 5.13
C ASP A 47 -11.83 -4.37 4.00
N LEU A 48 -10.56 -4.77 4.00
CA LEU A 48 -10.02 -5.71 3.02
C LEU A 48 -10.65 -7.10 3.18
N LEU A 49 -10.80 -7.57 4.41
CA LEU A 49 -11.46 -8.86 4.69
C LEU A 49 -12.94 -8.82 4.27
N ASP A 50 -13.64 -7.75 4.63
CA ASP A 50 -15.05 -7.58 4.29
C ASP A 50 -15.25 -7.45 2.77
N ALA A 51 -14.37 -6.73 2.08
CA ALA A 51 -14.41 -6.61 0.62
C ALA A 51 -14.15 -7.96 -0.07
N LEU A 52 -13.17 -8.73 0.40
CA LEU A 52 -12.91 -10.07 -0.13
C LEU A 52 -14.10 -11.00 0.10
N ALA A 53 -14.68 -10.99 1.30
CA ALA A 53 -15.88 -11.77 1.60
C ALA A 53 -17.08 -11.37 0.72
N LEU A 54 -17.22 -10.07 0.42
CA LEU A 54 -18.27 -9.57 -0.47
C LEU A 54 -18.10 -10.12 -1.89
N VAL A 55 -16.87 -10.08 -2.44
CA VAL A 55 -16.56 -10.64 -3.76
C VAL A 55 -16.88 -12.14 -3.81
N ILE A 56 -16.43 -12.91 -2.81
CA ILE A 56 -16.65 -14.36 -2.78
C ILE A 56 -18.14 -14.71 -2.62
N ARG A 57 -18.90 -13.95 -1.82
CA ARG A 57 -20.36 -14.15 -1.70
C ARG A 57 -21.09 -13.85 -3.00
N GLN A 58 -20.68 -12.86 -3.76
CA GLN A 58 -21.28 -12.52 -5.05
C GLN A 58 -20.87 -13.50 -6.16
N GLN A 59 -19.65 -14.00 -6.12
CA GLN A 59 -19.06 -14.91 -7.10
C GLN A 59 -18.27 -16.04 -6.43
N PRO A 60 -18.92 -17.08 -5.90
CA PRO A 60 -18.26 -18.16 -5.14
C PRO A 60 -17.16 -18.89 -5.91
N GLN A 61 -17.25 -18.93 -7.25
CA GLN A 61 -16.24 -19.53 -8.12
C GLN A 61 -14.88 -18.82 -8.03
N LEU A 62 -14.84 -17.55 -7.61
CA LEU A 62 -13.59 -16.80 -7.46
C LEU A 62 -12.79 -17.21 -6.22
N GLN A 63 -13.38 -17.97 -5.29
CA GLN A 63 -12.71 -18.43 -4.07
C GLN A 63 -11.43 -19.22 -4.36
N GLN A 64 -11.40 -20.02 -5.41
CA GLN A 64 -10.22 -20.79 -5.79
C GLN A 64 -9.17 -19.95 -6.52
N ARG A 65 -9.55 -18.79 -7.03
CA ARG A 65 -8.72 -17.92 -7.88
C ARG A 65 -8.01 -16.79 -7.12
N VAL A 66 -8.16 -16.69 -5.82
CA VAL A 66 -7.56 -15.64 -5.01
C VAL A 66 -6.91 -16.18 -3.73
N ARG A 67 -5.81 -15.55 -3.33
CA ARG A 67 -5.17 -15.74 -2.01
C ARG A 67 -4.78 -14.37 -1.47
N LEU A 68 -4.89 -14.21 -0.16
CA LEU A 68 -4.48 -12.99 0.53
C LEU A 68 -3.47 -13.34 1.61
N THR A 69 -2.31 -12.72 1.57
CA THR A 69 -1.31 -12.80 2.64
C THR A 69 -1.38 -11.52 3.49
N LEU A 70 -1.48 -11.69 4.79
CA LEU A 70 -1.37 -10.61 5.78
C LEU A 70 0.05 -10.66 6.36
N ALA A 71 0.91 -9.75 5.91
CA ALA A 71 2.33 -9.73 6.27
C ALA A 71 2.69 -8.47 7.06
N GLY A 72 3.41 -8.65 8.18
CA GLY A 72 3.90 -7.54 8.98
C GLY A 72 4.01 -7.88 10.46
N GLY A 73 4.44 -6.91 11.26
CA GLY A 73 4.55 -7.06 12.70
C GLY A 73 3.39 -6.41 13.45
N SER A 74 3.12 -6.89 14.66
CA SER A 74 2.35 -6.13 15.63
C SER A 74 3.08 -4.81 15.94
N ALA A 75 2.35 -3.74 16.17
CA ALA A 75 2.92 -2.48 16.68
C ALA A 75 2.54 -2.34 18.16
N PRO A 76 3.34 -2.87 19.09
CA PRO A 76 3.01 -2.87 20.52
C PRO A 76 2.72 -1.46 21.06
N GLU A 77 3.44 -0.46 20.54
CA GLU A 77 3.28 0.95 20.93
C GLU A 77 1.92 1.53 20.50
N MET A 78 1.24 0.88 19.55
CA MET A 78 -0.09 1.24 19.05
C MET A 78 -1.20 0.37 19.66
N ALA A 79 -0.85 -0.57 20.53
CA ALA A 79 -1.79 -1.43 21.25
C ALA A 79 -2.31 -0.72 22.50
N PHE A 80 -3.21 0.24 22.33
CA PHE A 80 -3.83 0.98 23.44
C PHE A 80 -4.98 0.24 24.13
N ASP A 81 -5.33 -0.95 23.65
CA ASP A 81 -6.44 -1.72 24.19
C ASP A 81 -5.94 -2.71 25.24
N ALA A 82 -6.46 -2.59 26.48
CA ALA A 82 -6.21 -3.52 27.58
C ALA A 82 -6.93 -4.89 27.41
N GLY A 83 -7.35 -5.23 26.19
CA GLY A 83 -8.12 -6.41 25.85
C GLY A 83 -7.44 -7.34 24.85
N GLU A 84 -8.25 -8.03 24.08
CA GLU A 84 -7.81 -8.95 23.02
C GLU A 84 -6.94 -8.23 21.98
N SER A 85 -5.86 -8.90 21.53
CA SER A 85 -4.98 -8.33 20.51
C SER A 85 -5.74 -8.05 19.21
N TYR A 86 -5.32 -7.01 18.47
CA TYR A 86 -5.94 -6.69 17.18
C TYR A 86 -5.79 -7.84 16.16
N ILE A 87 -4.68 -8.57 16.21
CA ILE A 87 -4.46 -9.76 15.39
C ILE A 87 -5.50 -10.83 15.69
N ASP A 88 -5.83 -11.07 16.96
CA ASP A 88 -6.84 -12.08 17.33
C ASP A 88 -8.26 -11.65 16.93
N GLN A 89 -8.54 -10.37 16.97
CA GLN A 89 -9.80 -9.82 16.42
C GLN A 89 -9.90 -10.07 14.91
N LEU A 90 -8.81 -9.86 14.16
CA LEU A 90 -8.76 -10.17 12.73
C LEU A 90 -8.90 -11.66 12.46
N ARG A 91 -8.25 -12.54 13.25
CA ARG A 91 -8.41 -13.99 13.13
C ARG A 91 -9.86 -14.41 13.32
N ARG A 92 -10.52 -13.91 14.35
CA ARG A 92 -11.93 -14.17 14.57
C ARG A 92 -12.79 -13.67 13.39
N ARG A 93 -12.53 -12.45 12.89
CA ARG A 93 -13.22 -11.91 11.72
C ARG A 93 -13.07 -12.78 10.49
N ILE A 94 -11.89 -13.34 10.25
CA ILE A 94 -11.61 -14.28 9.14
C ILE A 94 -12.51 -15.51 9.25
N VAL A 95 -12.63 -16.10 10.45
CA VAL A 95 -13.51 -17.25 10.71
C VAL A 95 -14.98 -16.88 10.48
N GLU A 96 -15.45 -15.76 11.04
CA GLU A 96 -16.82 -15.26 10.86
C GLU A 96 -17.20 -15.06 9.40
N LEU A 97 -16.22 -14.69 8.57
CA LEU A 97 -16.40 -14.45 7.12
C LEU A 97 -16.19 -15.70 6.26
N GLY A 98 -15.72 -16.82 6.84
CA GLY A 98 -15.42 -18.06 6.11
C GLY A 98 -14.23 -17.93 5.16
N LEU A 99 -13.21 -17.16 5.54
CA LEU A 99 -12.05 -16.84 4.67
C LEU A 99 -10.79 -17.62 5.04
N GLU A 100 -10.83 -18.54 6.01
CA GLU A 100 -9.63 -19.23 6.57
C GLU A 100 -8.78 -19.89 5.48
N SER A 101 -9.40 -20.49 4.49
CA SER A 101 -8.70 -21.18 3.41
C SER A 101 -8.01 -20.24 2.41
N LEU A 102 -8.32 -18.93 2.48
CA LEU A 102 -7.81 -17.91 1.57
C LEU A 102 -6.70 -17.07 2.18
N ILE A 103 -6.57 -17.07 3.52
CA ILE A 103 -5.71 -16.15 4.24
C ILE A 103 -4.44 -16.85 4.73
N GLU A 104 -3.30 -16.31 4.39
CA GLU A 104 -2.00 -16.69 4.96
C GLU A 104 -1.48 -15.57 5.86
N TRP A 105 -0.92 -15.94 7.01
CA TRP A 105 -0.26 -15.01 7.93
C TRP A 105 1.25 -15.15 7.83
N ARG A 106 1.93 -13.99 7.67
CA ARG A 106 3.39 -13.88 7.72
C ARG A 106 3.78 -12.78 8.70
N LEU A 107 3.83 -13.13 9.97
CA LEU A 107 4.12 -12.17 11.03
C LEU A 107 5.63 -12.05 11.27
N ASP A 108 6.05 -10.84 11.67
CA ASP A 108 7.41 -10.52 12.11
C ASP A 108 8.51 -10.94 11.11
N LEU A 109 8.29 -10.64 9.83
CA LEU A 109 9.22 -10.97 8.76
C LEU A 109 10.59 -10.33 8.99
N PRO A 110 11.69 -11.10 8.89
CA PRO A 110 13.03 -10.54 8.80
C PRO A 110 13.16 -9.61 7.58
N SER A 111 13.99 -8.57 7.71
CA SER A 111 14.17 -7.57 6.64
C SER A 111 14.61 -8.18 5.31
N GLU A 112 15.40 -9.25 5.37
CA GLU A 112 16.01 -9.93 4.23
C GLU A 112 14.98 -10.60 3.32
N VAL A 113 13.84 -11.04 3.87
CA VAL A 113 12.79 -11.74 3.10
C VAL A 113 11.64 -10.83 2.68
N ILE A 114 11.67 -9.54 3.03
CA ILE A 114 10.60 -8.59 2.70
C ILE A 114 10.44 -8.47 1.19
N ALA A 115 11.54 -8.25 0.46
CA ALA A 115 11.50 -8.10 -0.98
C ALA A 115 10.95 -9.35 -1.66
N GLU A 116 11.44 -10.53 -1.30
CA GLU A 116 10.96 -11.81 -1.82
C GLU A 116 9.47 -12.00 -1.52
N THR A 117 9.05 -11.70 -0.28
CA THR A 117 7.64 -11.79 0.11
C THR A 117 6.76 -10.89 -0.79
N ILE A 118 7.15 -9.63 -1.00
CA ILE A 118 6.38 -8.73 -1.86
C ILE A 118 6.38 -9.23 -3.31
N GLN A 119 7.52 -9.68 -3.81
CA GLN A 119 7.66 -10.16 -5.19
C GLN A 119 6.95 -11.49 -5.47
N ALA A 120 6.64 -12.28 -4.44
CA ALA A 120 5.81 -13.47 -4.56
C ALA A 120 4.30 -13.17 -4.76
N HIS A 121 3.90 -11.89 -4.75
CA HIS A 121 2.52 -11.43 -4.90
C HIS A 121 2.35 -10.54 -6.13
N HIS A 122 1.10 -10.37 -6.58
CA HIS A 122 0.76 -9.56 -7.75
C HIS A 122 0.52 -8.10 -7.39
N VAL A 123 -0.22 -7.87 -6.30
CA VAL A 123 -0.69 -6.54 -5.89
C VAL A 123 -0.61 -6.40 -4.37
N VAL A 124 -0.13 -5.23 -3.92
CA VAL A 124 -0.15 -4.86 -2.50
C VAL A 124 -1.40 -4.02 -2.22
N VAL A 125 -2.16 -4.39 -1.19
CA VAL A 125 -3.38 -3.69 -0.81
C VAL A 125 -3.17 -2.93 0.49
N LEU A 126 -3.37 -1.61 0.47
CA LEU A 126 -3.15 -0.70 1.57
C LEU A 126 -4.43 0.09 1.88
N PRO A 127 -5.41 -0.50 2.57
CA PRO A 127 -6.75 0.05 2.75
C PRO A 127 -6.83 1.02 3.94
N TYR A 128 -5.80 1.85 4.13
CA TYR A 128 -5.65 2.67 5.33
C TYR A 128 -6.83 3.60 5.58
N ARG A 129 -7.16 3.80 6.86
CA ARG A 129 -8.14 4.78 7.33
C ARG A 129 -7.45 5.89 8.10
N GLU A 130 -7.72 7.14 7.77
CA GLU A 130 -7.34 8.27 8.60
C GLU A 130 -8.37 8.47 9.72
N SER A 131 -7.90 8.70 10.94
CA SER A 131 -8.83 9.02 12.03
C SER A 131 -9.50 10.38 11.76
N LYS A 132 -10.80 10.49 12.08
CA LYS A 132 -11.56 11.75 11.93
C LYS A 132 -10.90 12.91 12.69
N LYS A 133 -10.31 12.63 13.86
CA LYS A 133 -9.59 13.63 14.69
C LYS A 133 -8.33 14.15 13.97
N LEU A 134 -7.52 13.26 13.38
CA LEU A 134 -6.34 13.67 12.62
C LEU A 134 -6.70 14.46 11.36
N ARG A 135 -7.81 14.13 10.71
CA ARG A 135 -8.33 14.88 9.57
C ARG A 135 -8.76 16.30 9.93
N LEU A 136 -9.38 16.49 11.10
CA LEU A 136 -9.77 17.80 11.63
C LEU A 136 -8.56 18.66 12.02
N LEU A 137 -7.55 18.06 12.64
CA LEU A 137 -6.29 18.71 13.00
C LEU A 137 -5.40 18.94 11.77
N GLY A 138 -5.78 18.37 10.61
CA GLY A 138 -5.04 18.47 9.36
C GLY A 138 -3.66 17.85 9.43
N ALA A 139 -3.43 16.95 10.35
CA ALA A 139 -2.20 16.20 10.39
C ALA A 139 -2.05 15.44 9.09
N GLN A 140 -1.08 15.83 8.29
CA GLN A 140 -0.73 15.11 7.09
C GLN A 140 0.11 13.91 7.52
N ARG A 141 -0.36 12.71 7.24
CA ARG A 141 0.50 11.55 7.32
C ARG A 141 1.46 11.58 6.14
N GLY A 142 2.73 11.31 6.41
CA GLY A 142 3.72 11.15 5.36
C GLY A 142 3.42 9.97 4.44
N THR A 143 4.29 9.74 3.48
CA THR A 143 4.25 8.57 2.60
C THR A 143 4.30 7.27 3.40
N SER A 144 3.85 6.19 2.81
CA SER A 144 3.88 4.86 3.41
C SER A 144 5.14 4.10 3.00
N GLY A 145 5.89 3.61 3.98
CA GLY A 145 7.00 2.69 3.71
C GLY A 145 6.56 1.46 2.90
N ALA A 146 5.35 0.93 3.18
CA ALA A 146 4.81 -0.20 2.42
C ALA A 146 4.58 0.14 0.94
N LEU A 147 4.11 1.36 0.62
CA LEU A 147 3.98 1.82 -0.76
C LEU A 147 5.34 1.97 -1.46
N SER A 148 6.32 2.50 -0.75
CA SER A 148 7.70 2.61 -1.25
C SER A 148 8.29 1.23 -1.54
N TRP A 149 8.07 0.26 -0.66
CA TRP A 149 8.48 -1.13 -0.88
C TRP A 149 7.77 -1.77 -2.08
N ALA A 150 6.46 -1.56 -2.26
CA ALA A 150 5.74 -2.06 -3.43
C ALA A 150 6.34 -1.53 -4.73
N ALA A 151 6.63 -0.23 -4.80
CA ALA A 151 7.28 0.38 -5.97
C ALA A 151 8.70 -0.17 -6.19
N ALA A 152 9.52 -0.30 -5.13
CA ALA A 152 10.87 -0.86 -5.22
C ALA A 152 10.88 -2.30 -5.77
N CYS A 153 9.87 -3.10 -5.39
CA CYS A 153 9.70 -4.48 -5.84
C CYS A 153 8.98 -4.62 -7.18
N GLY A 154 8.57 -3.52 -7.82
CA GLY A 154 7.83 -3.55 -9.08
C GLY A 154 6.45 -4.21 -8.92
N ARG A 155 5.69 -3.86 -7.87
CA ARG A 155 4.34 -4.42 -7.64
C ARG A 155 3.30 -3.31 -7.62
N GLY A 156 2.22 -3.55 -8.37
CA GLY A 156 1.06 -2.69 -8.36
C GLY A 156 0.39 -2.60 -6.99
N VAL A 157 -0.44 -1.59 -6.79
CA VAL A 157 -1.09 -1.36 -5.50
C VAL A 157 -2.59 -1.10 -5.64
N ILE A 158 -3.36 -1.47 -4.63
CA ILE A 158 -4.70 -0.92 -4.39
C ILE A 158 -4.66 -0.17 -3.07
N THR A 159 -5.02 1.11 -3.08
CA THR A 159 -4.97 1.94 -1.89
C THR A 159 -6.28 2.66 -1.65
N SER A 160 -6.53 3.02 -0.40
CA SER A 160 -7.55 4.04 -0.13
C SER A 160 -7.08 5.41 -0.64
N ASP A 161 -7.99 6.39 -0.67
CA ASP A 161 -7.71 7.80 -0.97
C ASP A 161 -7.09 8.56 0.20
N ALA A 162 -6.51 7.86 1.17
CA ALA A 162 -5.70 8.48 2.22
C ALA A 162 -4.58 9.31 1.56
N ARG A 163 -4.37 10.49 2.04
CA ARG A 163 -3.72 11.63 1.38
C ARG A 163 -2.53 11.36 0.49
N ALA A 164 -1.47 10.75 1.04
CA ALA A 164 -0.26 10.49 0.27
C ALA A 164 -0.50 9.46 -0.85
N PHE A 165 -1.46 8.57 -0.66
CA PHE A 165 -1.74 7.52 -1.63
C PHE A 165 -2.40 8.03 -2.90
N ALA A 166 -3.38 8.95 -2.78
CA ALA A 166 -4.09 9.46 -3.95
C ALA A 166 -3.13 10.11 -4.96
N GLU A 167 -2.13 10.86 -4.47
CA GLU A 167 -1.12 11.49 -5.32
C GLU A 167 -0.14 10.46 -5.91
N GLU A 168 0.29 9.49 -5.12
CA GLU A 168 1.34 8.55 -5.50
C GLU A 168 0.83 7.43 -6.44
N VAL A 169 -0.46 7.08 -6.37
CA VAL A 169 -1.07 6.01 -7.17
C VAL A 169 -1.73 6.55 -8.45
N SER A 170 -1.99 7.86 -8.54
CA SER A 170 -2.56 8.50 -9.74
C SER A 170 -1.73 8.33 -11.02
N THR A 171 -0.50 7.86 -10.91
CA THR A 171 0.44 7.67 -12.03
C THR A 171 0.24 6.37 -12.81
N GLY A 172 -0.77 5.55 -12.47
CA GLY A 172 -1.12 4.34 -13.23
C GLY A 172 -0.48 3.04 -12.72
N ASN A 173 0.08 3.06 -11.52
CA ASN A 173 0.65 1.88 -10.87
C ASN A 173 -0.35 1.13 -9.98
N GLY A 174 -1.65 1.47 -10.04
CA GLY A 174 -2.64 0.81 -9.19
C GLY A 174 -4.05 1.40 -9.27
N GLY A 175 -4.87 0.96 -8.32
CA GLY A 175 -6.24 1.42 -8.11
C GLY A 175 -6.40 2.21 -6.81
N ILE A 176 -7.36 3.15 -6.80
CA ILE A 176 -7.69 3.98 -5.64
C ILE A 176 -9.18 3.81 -5.34
N PHE A 177 -9.53 3.74 -4.05
CA PHE A 177 -10.92 3.73 -3.60
C PHE A 177 -11.09 4.69 -2.39
N ALA A 178 -12.32 5.11 -2.13
CA ALA A 178 -12.61 5.97 -0.97
C ALA A 178 -12.40 5.20 0.33
N GLN A 179 -11.64 5.75 1.29
CA GLN A 179 -11.35 5.09 2.55
C GLN A 179 -12.62 4.69 3.31
N GLY A 180 -12.68 3.42 3.71
CA GLY A 180 -13.84 2.83 4.39
C GLY A 180 -14.98 2.40 3.47
N ASP A 181 -14.85 2.61 2.16
CA ASP A 181 -15.81 2.10 1.17
C ASP A 181 -15.45 0.66 0.77
N VAL A 182 -16.01 -0.27 1.53
CA VAL A 182 -15.84 -1.71 1.31
C VAL A 182 -16.33 -2.14 -0.06
N ALA A 183 -17.43 -1.54 -0.56
CA ALA A 183 -18.00 -1.90 -1.86
C ALA A 183 -17.09 -1.45 -3.01
N ALA A 184 -16.50 -0.24 -2.92
CA ALA A 184 -15.53 0.23 -3.90
C ALA A 184 -14.26 -0.63 -3.89
N LEU A 185 -13.76 -1.02 -2.70
CA LEU A 185 -12.62 -1.95 -2.61
C LEU A 185 -12.97 -3.31 -3.22
N ALA A 186 -14.14 -3.87 -2.93
CA ALA A 186 -14.62 -5.12 -3.53
C ALA A 186 -14.67 -5.03 -5.07
N SER A 187 -15.17 -3.92 -5.61
CA SER A 187 -15.18 -3.68 -7.07
C SER A 187 -13.77 -3.66 -7.67
N GLN A 188 -12.80 -3.07 -6.98
CA GLN A 188 -11.39 -3.10 -7.42
C GLN A 188 -10.83 -4.53 -7.43
N LEU A 189 -11.09 -5.31 -6.37
CA LEU A 189 -10.66 -6.71 -6.28
C LEU A 189 -11.31 -7.58 -7.36
N GLN A 190 -12.61 -7.43 -7.55
CA GLN A 190 -13.35 -8.14 -8.59
C GLN A 190 -12.80 -7.82 -9.98
N SER A 191 -12.59 -6.55 -10.30
CA SER A 191 -12.03 -6.12 -11.58
C SER A 191 -10.66 -6.73 -11.86
N LEU A 192 -9.81 -6.90 -10.83
CA LEU A 192 -8.52 -7.58 -10.99
C LEU A 192 -8.67 -9.09 -11.20
N LEU A 193 -9.65 -9.73 -10.57
CA LEU A 193 -9.92 -11.16 -10.75
C LEU A 193 -10.50 -11.46 -12.14
N GLU A 194 -11.22 -10.50 -12.70
CA GLU A 194 -11.78 -10.59 -14.07
C GLU A 194 -10.73 -10.23 -15.14
N GLN A 195 -9.79 -9.35 -14.83
CA GLN A 195 -8.74 -8.84 -15.74
C GLN A 195 -7.36 -8.88 -15.08
N PRO A 196 -6.82 -10.09 -14.77
CA PRO A 196 -5.58 -10.22 -14.02
C PRO A 196 -4.35 -9.71 -14.76
N GLU A 197 -4.41 -9.58 -16.09
CA GLU A 197 -3.36 -8.98 -16.93
C GLU A 197 -3.07 -7.51 -16.58
N ARG A 198 -4.00 -6.81 -15.95
CA ARG A 198 -3.77 -5.45 -15.43
C ARG A 198 -2.65 -5.39 -14.39
N CYS A 199 -2.41 -6.50 -13.69
CA CYS A 199 -1.29 -6.60 -12.74
C CYS A 199 0.05 -6.36 -13.43
N GLN A 200 0.21 -6.82 -14.67
CA GLN A 200 1.45 -6.62 -15.45
C GLN A 200 1.68 -5.14 -15.74
N GLN A 201 0.66 -4.43 -16.23
CA GLN A 201 0.75 -2.99 -16.53
C GLN A 201 1.09 -2.19 -15.25
N TRP A 202 0.44 -2.53 -14.13
CA TRP A 202 0.72 -1.88 -12.86
C TRP A 202 2.13 -2.17 -12.34
N ALA A 203 2.62 -3.41 -12.54
CA ALA A 203 3.96 -3.81 -12.14
C ALA A 203 5.04 -3.06 -12.93
N GLU A 204 4.88 -2.94 -14.24
CA GLU A 204 5.79 -2.19 -15.10
C GLU A 204 5.87 -0.71 -14.68
N ARG A 205 4.72 -0.09 -14.44
CA ARG A 205 4.68 1.29 -13.98
C ARG A 205 5.27 1.45 -12.57
N ALA A 206 4.97 0.53 -11.66
CA ALA A 206 5.55 0.52 -10.31
C ALA A 206 7.08 0.39 -10.35
N ALA A 207 7.61 -0.49 -11.20
CA ALA A 207 9.05 -0.65 -11.37
C ALA A 207 9.72 0.63 -11.89
N ALA A 208 9.12 1.33 -12.86
CA ALA A 208 9.62 2.61 -13.34
C ALA A 208 9.66 3.65 -12.20
N ILE A 209 8.58 3.79 -11.42
CA ILE A 209 8.52 4.67 -10.25
C ILE A 209 9.59 4.27 -9.21
N GLY A 210 9.80 2.97 -9.01
CA GLY A 210 10.84 2.45 -8.13
C GLY A 210 12.23 2.94 -8.50
N GLN A 211 12.58 2.92 -9.80
CA GLN A 211 13.86 3.42 -10.29
C GLN A 211 14.00 4.95 -10.14
N GLU A 212 12.93 5.71 -10.41
CA GLU A 212 12.91 7.16 -10.26
C GLU A 212 13.10 7.62 -8.80
N ARG A 213 12.83 6.73 -7.84
CA ARG A 213 12.87 6.99 -6.39
C ARG A 213 14.01 6.30 -5.65
N LEU A 214 15.03 5.82 -6.34
CA LEU A 214 16.20 5.27 -5.66
C LEU A 214 16.85 6.31 -4.74
N TRP A 215 17.34 5.90 -3.57
CA TRP A 215 18.00 6.81 -2.62
C TRP A 215 19.06 7.70 -3.25
N PRO A 216 19.95 7.22 -4.16
CA PRO A 216 20.92 8.09 -4.84
C PRO A 216 20.24 9.18 -5.66
N VAL A 217 19.14 8.88 -6.36
CA VAL A 217 18.38 9.86 -7.15
C VAL A 217 17.71 10.90 -6.23
N THR A 218 17.08 10.44 -5.16
CA THR A 218 16.45 11.30 -4.15
C THR A 218 17.50 12.21 -3.49
N ALA A 219 18.68 11.70 -3.14
CA ALA A 219 19.77 12.49 -2.58
C ALA A 219 20.28 13.58 -3.55
N GLN A 220 20.37 13.26 -4.84
CA GLN A 220 20.72 14.26 -5.88
C GLN A 220 19.68 15.38 -5.96
N ARG A 221 18.38 15.08 -5.86
CA ARG A 221 17.31 16.11 -5.84
C ARG A 221 17.45 17.02 -4.61
N PHE A 222 17.71 16.46 -3.42
CA PHE A 222 17.99 17.26 -2.23
C PHE A 222 19.24 18.14 -2.40
N LYS A 223 20.34 17.58 -2.92
CA LYS A 223 21.57 18.31 -3.17
C LYS A 223 21.31 19.49 -4.12
N ALA A 224 20.59 19.26 -5.23
CA ALA A 224 20.29 20.30 -6.19
C ALA A 224 19.43 21.42 -5.56
N LEU A 225 18.41 21.06 -4.77
CA LEU A 225 17.60 22.03 -4.03
C LEU A 225 18.45 22.86 -3.07
N PHE A 226 19.28 22.25 -2.25
CA PHE A 226 20.12 22.94 -1.27
C PHE A 226 21.15 23.84 -1.96
N THR A 227 21.77 23.38 -3.05
CA THR A 227 22.69 24.20 -3.84
C THR A 227 22.00 25.44 -4.39
N ALA A 228 20.81 25.28 -5.01
CA ALA A 228 20.05 26.42 -5.53
C ALA A 228 19.69 27.43 -4.44
N LEU A 229 19.27 26.97 -3.28
CA LEU A 229 18.98 27.84 -2.13
C LEU A 229 20.21 28.59 -1.62
N CYS A 230 21.37 27.94 -1.53
CA CYS A 230 22.62 28.59 -1.10
C CYS A 230 23.10 29.65 -2.10
N GLU A 231 22.82 29.46 -3.37
CA GLU A 231 23.19 30.39 -4.45
C GLU A 231 22.13 31.47 -4.72
N GLY A 232 21.04 31.49 -3.96
CA GLY A 232 19.94 32.42 -4.12
C GLY A 232 19.17 32.26 -5.44
N ARG A 233 19.23 31.08 -6.05
CA ARG A 233 18.54 30.74 -7.28
C ARG A 233 17.19 30.07 -7.00
N ASP A 234 16.22 30.29 -7.87
CA ASP A 234 15.00 29.49 -7.86
C ASP A 234 15.32 28.06 -8.30
N TYR A 235 14.80 27.08 -7.56
CA TYR A 235 14.92 25.68 -7.94
C TYR A 235 13.86 25.36 -9.00
N ALA A 236 14.27 25.21 -10.25
CA ALA A 236 13.44 24.68 -11.31
C ALA A 236 13.40 23.15 -11.20
N GLN A 237 12.18 22.57 -11.28
CA GLN A 237 11.97 21.11 -11.29
C GLN A 237 12.50 20.47 -12.58
#